data_48495d2a6bc10cbace0071936fc3aa42
#
_entry.id   48495d2a6bc10cbace0071936fc3aa42
#
_cell.length_a   1.000
_cell.length_b   1.000
_cell.length_c   1.000
_cell.angle_alpha   90.00
_cell.angle_beta   90.00
_cell.angle_gamma   90.00
#
_symmetry.space_group_name_H-M   'P 1'
#
loop_
_entity.id
_entity.type
_entity.pdbx_description
1 polymer ?
#
loop_
_entity_poly.entity_id
_entity_poly.type
_entity_poly.pdbx_seq_one_letter_code
_entity_poly.pdbx_strand_id
1 'polypeptide(L)'
;MSEHHKETFITKYIFSIDHKMIAKQFLITGMFMGVVGMTMSILFRLQLSNPGESFPVLEFFLGEKWAPGGVLDPNMYLALVTMHGTILVFWVLTAGLTGTFANFLIPLQIGARDMASGFINMLSYWFFFAATVVLMSSLYVETGPSSAGWTIYPPLSALPQAIPGSGLGQDLWLIAMTLFVVSSLLGGLNYIVTILNLRTKGMSMMRLPLTIWALLIVAILGVLSFPVLLSCALLLIFDRSFGTSFYLSDIIINGEALHNTGGSPILFEHLFWFLGHPEVYIILLPALGIVSEVISVNSRKPIFGYKAMVGALLVIAFLSFIVWGHHMFLTGMDPFLGSVFTFTTLLIAIPSAVKVFNYLATLWRANIRFTPAMLFAIGFVSTFITGGLTGLILGDSALDINVHDTYFVTGHFHIVMGVSAIYGMFAGVYHWFPKMYGRMMNKKLGYFHFWVTFISAYGVFFPMHFLGLAGLPRRYYTNSAFPMFDELTNINEVITFFAIIGGLVQLLFIFNFFYSIFKGTKATENPWKSNTLEWTTPIERIHGNWPGEIPAVERWAYDYSKPGADEDFIPQTIPLKEGETEH
;
A
#
# COMPACT_ATOMS: atom_id res chain seq x y z
N MET A 1 -0.75 25.13 -36.06
CA MET A 1 -0.48 26.13 -35.00
C MET A 1 -1.56 25.96 -33.97
N SER A 2 -1.34 25.21 -32.90
CA SER A 2 -2.30 25.13 -31.78
C SER A 2 -2.10 26.37 -30.93
N GLU A 3 -3.15 27.15 -30.75
CA GLU A 3 -3.17 28.24 -29.79
C GLU A 3 -2.71 27.71 -28.45
N HIS A 4 -1.61 28.22 -27.93
CA HIS A 4 -1.18 28.02 -26.55
C HIS A 4 -2.22 28.69 -25.65
N HIS A 5 -3.28 27.97 -25.27
CA HIS A 5 -4.10 28.38 -24.15
C HIS A 5 -3.17 28.58 -22.95
N LYS A 6 -3.03 29.81 -22.46
CA LYS A 6 -2.29 30.08 -21.22
C LYS A 6 -2.87 29.24 -20.10
N GLU A 7 -2.12 28.26 -19.62
CA GLU A 7 -2.53 27.48 -18.46
C GLU A 7 -2.84 28.42 -17.29
N THR A 8 -4.05 28.32 -16.75
CA THR A 8 -4.43 29.01 -15.51
C THR A 8 -3.90 28.22 -14.31
N PHE A 9 -3.87 28.84 -13.12
CA PHE A 9 -3.56 28.13 -11.88
C PHE A 9 -4.45 26.88 -11.71
N ILE A 10 -5.74 27.01 -12.03
CA ILE A 10 -6.74 25.95 -11.90
C ILE A 10 -6.44 24.77 -12.84
N THR A 11 -6.19 25.03 -14.12
CA THR A 11 -5.91 23.97 -15.11
C THR A 11 -4.53 23.36 -14.95
N LYS A 12 -3.59 24.09 -14.37
CA LYS A 12 -2.23 23.62 -14.14
C LYS A 12 -2.06 22.75 -12.89
N TYR A 13 -2.72 23.11 -11.79
CA TYR A 13 -2.47 22.50 -10.47
C TYR A 13 -3.66 21.77 -9.88
N ILE A 14 -4.91 22.17 -10.20
CA ILE A 14 -6.12 21.60 -9.62
C ILE A 14 -6.72 20.56 -10.57
N PHE A 15 -7.19 20.99 -11.73
CA PHE A 15 -7.76 20.11 -12.77
C PHE A 15 -6.73 19.83 -13.87
N SER A 16 -5.53 19.44 -13.46
CA SER A 16 -4.47 19.11 -14.40
C SER A 16 -4.73 17.77 -15.08
N ILE A 17 -4.47 17.72 -16.38
CA ILE A 17 -4.45 16.47 -17.16
C ILE A 17 -3.04 15.90 -17.32
N ASP A 18 -2.01 16.60 -16.85
CA ASP A 18 -0.60 16.18 -16.89
C ASP A 18 -0.33 15.09 -15.84
N HIS A 19 0.13 13.93 -16.27
CA HIS A 19 0.38 12.77 -15.42
C HIS A 19 1.33 13.04 -14.25
N LYS A 20 2.33 13.93 -14.44
CA LYS A 20 3.29 14.28 -13.36
C LYS A 20 2.66 15.13 -12.27
N MET A 21 1.68 15.98 -12.63
CA MET A 21 0.94 16.75 -11.64
C MET A 21 -0.03 15.87 -10.88
N ILE A 22 -0.76 14.99 -11.56
CA ILE A 22 -1.68 14.04 -10.94
C ILE A 22 -0.93 13.11 -9.98
N ALA A 23 0.26 12.64 -10.36
CA ALA A 23 1.14 11.87 -9.46
C ALA A 23 1.45 12.62 -8.15
N LYS A 24 1.76 13.93 -8.24
CA LYS A 24 2.01 14.78 -7.06
C LYS A 24 0.75 14.99 -6.21
N GLN A 25 -0.41 15.11 -6.83
CA GLN A 25 -1.69 15.22 -6.13
C GLN A 25 -1.97 13.94 -5.31
N PHE A 26 -1.80 12.74 -5.89
CA PHE A 26 -1.90 11.47 -5.17
C PHE A 26 -0.88 11.40 -4.02
N LEU A 27 0.38 11.78 -4.27
CA LEU A 27 1.44 11.75 -3.26
C LEU A 27 1.11 12.63 -2.05
N ILE A 28 0.71 13.87 -2.28
CA ILE A 28 0.41 14.83 -1.20
C ILE A 28 -0.83 14.41 -0.41
N THR A 29 -1.89 13.95 -1.10
CA THR A 29 -3.09 13.44 -0.43
C THR A 29 -2.78 12.17 0.36
N GLY A 30 -1.99 11.25 -0.20
CA GLY A 30 -1.53 10.04 0.49
C GLY A 30 -0.67 10.36 1.72
N MET A 31 0.25 11.32 1.62
CA MET A 31 1.05 11.77 2.77
C MET A 31 0.18 12.37 3.88
N PHE A 32 -0.79 13.21 3.54
CA PHE A 32 -1.74 13.76 4.52
C PHE A 32 -2.52 12.64 5.22
N MET A 33 -3.10 11.73 4.47
CA MET A 33 -3.84 10.60 5.01
C MET A 33 -2.93 9.65 5.82
N GLY A 34 -1.67 9.51 5.43
CA GLY A 34 -0.67 8.78 6.19
C GLY A 34 -0.43 9.37 7.60
N VAL A 35 -0.35 10.69 7.71
CA VAL A 35 -0.26 11.36 9.01
C VAL A 35 -1.51 11.12 9.85
N VAL A 36 -2.69 11.24 9.26
CA VAL A 36 -3.97 10.99 9.96
C VAL A 36 -4.03 9.55 10.48
N GLY A 37 -3.81 8.55 9.60
CA GLY A 37 -3.85 7.14 10.00
C GLY A 37 -2.78 6.77 11.04
N MET A 38 -1.58 7.33 10.91
CA MET A 38 -0.52 7.16 11.89
C MET A 38 -0.91 7.76 13.27
N THR A 39 -1.45 8.97 13.29
CA THR A 39 -1.90 9.62 14.53
C THR A 39 -2.95 8.78 15.24
N MET A 40 -3.93 8.24 14.50
CA MET A 40 -4.94 7.32 15.06
C MET A 40 -4.29 6.11 15.73
N SER A 41 -3.24 5.52 15.11
CA SER A 41 -2.55 4.38 15.71
C SER A 41 -1.82 4.73 17.01
N ILE A 42 -1.21 5.90 17.09
CA ILE A 42 -0.56 6.35 18.34
C ILE A 42 -1.61 6.55 19.43
N LEU A 43 -2.76 7.17 19.12
CA LEU A 43 -3.81 7.41 20.10
C LEU A 43 -4.36 6.10 20.69
N PHE A 44 -4.70 5.10 19.88
CA PHE A 44 -5.16 3.83 20.45
C PHE A 44 -4.04 3.01 21.11
N ARG A 45 -2.77 3.20 20.71
CA ARG A 45 -1.63 2.54 21.36
C ARG A 45 -1.39 3.04 22.79
N LEU A 46 -1.68 4.31 23.07
CA LEU A 46 -1.63 4.84 24.45
C LEU A 46 -2.57 4.06 25.38
N GLN A 47 -3.79 3.80 24.94
CA GLN A 47 -4.76 2.99 25.67
C GLN A 47 -4.28 1.54 25.90
N LEU A 48 -3.61 0.93 24.90
CA LEU A 48 -3.13 -0.45 25.00
C LEU A 48 -1.89 -0.60 25.88
N SER A 49 -1.06 0.44 26.01
CA SER A 49 0.09 0.43 26.92
C SER A 49 -0.31 0.57 28.38
N ASN A 50 -1.31 1.41 28.64
CA ASN A 50 -1.73 1.74 30.02
C ASN A 50 -3.26 1.77 30.06
N PRO A 51 -3.92 0.60 30.13
CA PRO A 51 -5.37 0.50 30.09
C PRO A 51 -6.05 1.25 31.24
N GLY A 52 -6.94 2.18 30.90
CA GLY A 52 -7.68 2.99 31.88
C GLY A 52 -6.94 4.18 32.47
N GLU A 53 -5.68 4.41 32.09
CA GLU A 53 -4.96 5.62 32.50
C GLU A 53 -5.39 6.85 31.70
N SER A 54 -5.32 8.00 32.34
CA SER A 54 -5.66 9.29 31.74
C SER A 54 -4.50 9.86 30.94
N PHE A 55 -4.72 10.14 29.66
CA PHE A 55 -3.80 10.86 28.79
C PHE A 55 -4.47 12.14 28.27
N PRO A 56 -4.09 13.34 28.73
CA PRO A 56 -4.71 14.60 28.30
C PRO A 56 -4.70 14.80 26.77
N VAL A 57 -3.72 14.20 26.07
CA VAL A 57 -3.62 14.24 24.62
C VAL A 57 -4.79 13.55 23.94
N LEU A 58 -5.41 12.53 24.55
CA LEU A 58 -6.59 11.85 23.98
C LEU A 58 -7.79 12.79 24.00
N GLU A 59 -8.05 13.48 25.11
CA GLU A 59 -9.13 14.46 25.21
C GLU A 59 -8.90 15.66 24.27
N PHE A 60 -7.65 16.12 24.14
CA PHE A 60 -7.30 17.19 23.21
C PHE A 60 -7.65 16.88 21.74
N PHE A 61 -7.37 15.66 21.28
CA PHE A 61 -7.66 15.26 19.89
C PHE A 61 -9.09 14.78 19.65
N LEU A 62 -9.70 14.12 20.63
CA LEU A 62 -10.98 13.42 20.47
C LEU A 62 -12.15 14.13 21.16
N GLY A 63 -11.86 15.06 22.06
CA GLY A 63 -12.85 15.77 22.87
C GLY A 63 -13.39 14.93 24.04
N GLU A 64 -14.10 15.60 24.95
CA GLU A 64 -14.66 15.01 26.17
C GLU A 64 -15.63 13.85 25.90
N LYS A 65 -16.35 13.89 24.78
CA LYS A 65 -17.28 12.82 24.38
C LYS A 65 -16.61 11.46 24.19
N TRP A 66 -15.45 11.45 23.57
CA TRP A 66 -14.77 10.23 23.13
C TRP A 66 -13.53 9.87 23.96
N ALA A 67 -13.11 10.80 24.83
CA ALA A 67 -12.02 10.60 25.76
C ALA A 67 -12.27 11.38 27.07
N PRO A 68 -13.35 11.07 27.83
CA PRO A 68 -13.69 11.80 29.03
C PRO A 68 -12.58 11.70 30.06
N GLY A 69 -12.09 12.87 30.53
CA GLY A 69 -10.98 12.93 31.47
C GLY A 69 -9.66 12.33 30.95
N GLY A 70 -9.51 12.24 29.63
CA GLY A 70 -8.31 11.68 28.98
C GLY A 70 -8.28 10.15 28.91
N VAL A 71 -9.37 9.45 29.23
CA VAL A 71 -9.51 7.99 29.08
C VAL A 71 -10.28 7.68 27.81
N LEU A 72 -9.71 6.86 26.94
CA LEU A 72 -10.31 6.55 25.65
C LEU A 72 -11.60 5.72 25.79
N ASP A 73 -12.69 6.16 25.14
CA ASP A 73 -13.93 5.38 25.07
C ASP A 73 -13.71 4.09 24.25
N PRO A 74 -14.25 2.92 24.68
CA PRO A 74 -14.06 1.64 23.99
C PRO A 74 -14.56 1.63 22.54
N ASN A 75 -15.65 2.34 22.23
CA ASN A 75 -16.18 2.39 20.88
C ASN A 75 -15.31 3.29 19.99
N MET A 76 -14.80 4.40 20.55
CA MET A 76 -13.84 5.24 19.84
C MET A 76 -12.52 4.50 19.62
N TYR A 77 -12.07 3.66 20.54
CA TYR A 77 -10.93 2.77 20.30
C TYR A 77 -11.14 1.89 19.05
N LEU A 78 -12.29 1.21 18.95
CA LEU A 78 -12.62 0.40 17.78
C LEU A 78 -12.71 1.25 16.51
N ALA A 79 -13.25 2.45 16.59
CA ALA A 79 -13.31 3.38 15.48
C ALA A 79 -11.92 3.82 15.01
N LEU A 80 -11.01 4.15 15.93
CA LEU A 80 -9.62 4.51 15.58
C LEU A 80 -8.89 3.35 14.91
N VAL A 81 -9.06 2.10 15.40
CA VAL A 81 -8.49 0.89 14.78
C VAL A 81 -9.05 0.68 13.37
N THR A 82 -10.37 0.84 13.20
CA THR A 82 -11.06 0.69 11.91
C THR A 82 -10.55 1.72 10.89
N MET A 83 -10.54 2.99 11.29
CA MET A 83 -10.13 4.09 10.42
C MET A 83 -8.63 4.05 10.09
N HIS A 84 -7.78 3.70 11.07
CA HIS A 84 -6.35 3.46 10.83
C HIS A 84 -6.14 2.41 9.74
N GLY A 85 -6.77 1.23 9.88
CA GLY A 85 -6.65 0.17 8.89
C GLY A 85 -7.15 0.58 7.51
N THR A 86 -8.34 1.18 7.44
CA THR A 86 -8.94 1.66 6.19
C THR A 86 -8.05 2.69 5.49
N ILE A 87 -7.59 3.70 6.21
CA ILE A 87 -6.77 4.79 5.66
C ILE A 87 -5.42 4.27 5.16
N LEU A 88 -4.73 3.46 5.96
CA LEU A 88 -3.40 3.00 5.57
C LEU A 88 -3.45 2.00 4.43
N VAL A 89 -4.41 1.08 4.40
CA VAL A 89 -4.56 0.10 3.31
C VAL A 89 -4.95 0.81 2.02
N PHE A 90 -6.10 1.47 1.98
CA PHE A 90 -6.67 1.96 0.73
C PHE A 90 -6.14 3.34 0.31
N TRP A 91 -6.04 4.31 1.24
CA TRP A 91 -5.64 5.68 0.88
C TRP A 91 -4.13 5.86 0.74
N VAL A 92 -3.34 5.22 1.60
CA VAL A 92 -1.88 5.39 1.58
C VAL A 92 -1.21 4.36 0.67
N LEU A 93 -1.42 3.08 0.93
CA LEU A 93 -0.68 2.02 0.25
C LEU A 93 -1.26 1.70 -1.12
N THR A 94 -2.58 1.70 -1.29
CA THR A 94 -3.19 1.45 -2.60
C THR A 94 -3.16 2.70 -3.47
N ALA A 95 -3.95 3.74 -3.16
CA ALA A 95 -4.02 4.93 -4.00
C ALA A 95 -2.76 5.80 -3.91
N GLY A 96 -2.25 6.05 -2.70
CA GLY A 96 -1.08 6.90 -2.48
C GLY A 96 0.17 6.36 -3.16
N LEU A 97 0.52 5.08 -2.92
CA LEU A 97 1.69 4.44 -3.54
C LEU A 97 1.48 4.23 -5.04
N THR A 98 0.43 3.47 -5.42
CA THR A 98 0.21 3.11 -6.83
C THR A 98 -0.15 4.33 -7.66
N GLY A 99 -1.07 5.19 -7.19
CA GLY A 99 -1.46 6.40 -7.89
C GLY A 99 -0.31 7.37 -8.12
N THR A 100 0.61 7.50 -7.17
CA THR A 100 1.82 8.32 -7.33
C THR A 100 2.75 7.73 -8.39
N PHE A 101 3.21 6.50 -8.17
CA PHE A 101 4.28 5.95 -9.00
C PHE A 101 3.79 5.49 -10.37
N ALA A 102 2.57 4.99 -10.50
CA ALA A 102 2.00 4.65 -11.80
C ALA A 102 1.86 5.90 -12.67
N ASN A 103 1.24 6.96 -12.14
CA ASN A 103 1.10 8.21 -12.88
C ASN A 103 2.45 8.84 -13.21
N PHE A 104 3.42 8.80 -12.31
CA PHE A 104 4.73 9.40 -12.57
C PHE A 104 5.56 8.58 -13.56
N LEU A 105 5.65 7.25 -13.36
CA LEU A 105 6.64 6.41 -14.03
C LEU A 105 6.15 5.79 -15.35
N ILE A 106 4.87 5.42 -15.44
CA ILE A 106 4.40 4.70 -16.63
C ILE A 106 4.74 5.46 -17.92
N PRO A 107 4.32 6.72 -18.14
CA PRO A 107 4.65 7.41 -19.39
C PRO A 107 6.16 7.61 -19.56
N LEU A 108 6.88 7.90 -18.48
CA LEU A 108 8.32 8.18 -18.56
C LEU A 108 9.13 6.92 -18.87
N GLN A 109 8.81 5.78 -18.27
CA GLN A 109 9.58 4.54 -18.45
C GLN A 109 9.24 3.77 -19.72
N ILE A 110 8.02 3.95 -20.27
CA ILE A 110 7.65 3.32 -21.54
C ILE A 110 7.89 4.19 -22.77
N GLY A 111 8.23 5.47 -22.57
CA GLY A 111 8.39 6.43 -23.65
C GLY A 111 7.06 6.91 -24.22
N ALA A 112 6.12 7.30 -23.39
CA ALA A 112 4.87 7.93 -23.80
C ALA A 112 4.85 9.42 -23.43
N ARG A 113 4.12 10.22 -24.21
CA ARG A 113 3.98 11.66 -23.94
C ARG A 113 3.14 11.96 -22.72
N ASP A 114 2.10 11.15 -22.48
CA ASP A 114 1.20 11.21 -21.33
C ASP A 114 0.49 9.87 -21.20
N MET A 115 -0.45 9.75 -20.23
CA MET A 115 -1.38 8.64 -20.15
C MET A 115 -2.30 8.59 -21.37
N ALA A 116 -2.88 7.43 -21.66
CA ALA A 116 -3.78 7.24 -22.80
C ALA A 116 -4.97 8.22 -22.78
N SER A 117 -5.47 8.55 -21.61
CA SER A 117 -6.47 9.59 -21.42
C SER A 117 -6.12 10.46 -20.21
N GLY A 118 -5.65 11.68 -20.45
CA GLY A 118 -5.39 12.67 -19.41
C GLY A 118 -6.67 13.07 -18.65
N PHE A 119 -7.82 13.09 -19.34
CA PHE A 119 -9.11 13.41 -18.70
C PHE A 119 -9.54 12.31 -17.70
N ILE A 120 -9.52 11.04 -18.10
CA ILE A 120 -9.84 9.90 -17.21
C ILE A 120 -8.85 9.87 -16.04
N ASN A 121 -7.59 10.20 -16.29
CA ASN A 121 -6.56 10.26 -15.26
C ASN A 121 -6.86 11.34 -14.21
N MET A 122 -7.19 12.55 -14.65
CA MET A 122 -7.63 13.65 -13.79
C MET A 122 -8.89 13.24 -13.00
N LEU A 123 -9.88 12.64 -13.67
CA LEU A 123 -11.13 12.21 -13.05
C LEU A 123 -10.88 11.14 -11.97
N SER A 124 -9.94 10.19 -12.19
CA SER A 124 -9.58 9.20 -11.18
C SER A 124 -9.08 9.87 -9.88
N TYR A 125 -8.22 10.87 -9.99
CA TYR A 125 -7.78 11.61 -8.81
C TYR A 125 -8.94 12.34 -8.10
N TRP A 126 -9.85 12.96 -8.83
CA TRP A 126 -10.94 13.70 -8.21
C TRP A 126 -11.98 12.81 -7.53
N PHE A 127 -12.22 11.58 -8.03
CA PHE A 127 -12.99 10.57 -7.29
C PHE A 127 -12.26 10.15 -6.00
N PHE A 128 -10.95 9.96 -6.04
CA PHE A 128 -10.15 9.68 -4.85
C PHE A 128 -10.19 10.83 -3.82
N PHE A 129 -10.09 12.07 -4.29
CA PHE A 129 -10.17 13.23 -3.40
C PHE A 129 -11.56 13.38 -2.78
N ALA A 130 -12.63 13.19 -3.55
CA ALA A 130 -13.99 13.17 -3.03
C ALA A 130 -14.19 12.05 -2.00
N ALA A 131 -13.69 10.84 -2.27
CA ALA A 131 -13.66 9.74 -1.31
C ALA A 131 -12.95 10.13 -0.01
N THR A 132 -11.82 10.85 -0.12
CA THR A 132 -11.08 11.36 1.04
C THR A 132 -11.92 12.31 1.88
N VAL A 133 -12.59 13.27 1.25
CA VAL A 133 -13.44 14.24 1.96
C VAL A 133 -14.60 13.53 2.66
N VAL A 134 -15.27 12.60 1.98
CA VAL A 134 -16.39 11.83 2.56
C VAL A 134 -15.91 10.97 3.73
N LEU A 135 -14.77 10.27 3.60
CA LEU A 135 -14.24 9.47 4.70
C LEU A 135 -13.86 10.32 5.90
N MET A 136 -13.20 11.46 5.67
CA MET A 136 -12.81 12.38 6.75
C MET A 136 -14.02 13.02 7.44
N SER A 137 -15.11 13.27 6.72
CA SER A 137 -16.33 13.80 7.32
C SER A 137 -17.00 12.83 8.29
N SER A 138 -16.75 11.51 8.16
CA SER A 138 -17.24 10.50 9.11
C SER A 138 -16.70 10.69 10.53
N LEU A 139 -15.58 11.38 10.70
CA LEU A 139 -14.99 11.67 12.02
C LEU A 139 -15.81 12.68 12.83
N TYR A 140 -16.67 13.45 12.17
CA TYR A 140 -17.40 14.56 12.77
C TYR A 140 -18.90 14.30 12.95
N VAL A 141 -19.37 13.10 12.60
CA VAL A 141 -20.78 12.74 12.79
C VAL A 141 -21.07 12.35 14.24
N GLU A 142 -22.29 12.57 14.69
CA GLU A 142 -22.68 12.34 16.08
C GLU A 142 -22.48 10.87 16.53
N THR A 143 -22.77 9.91 15.66
CA THR A 143 -22.61 8.48 15.93
C THR A 143 -21.14 8.02 15.91
N GLY A 144 -20.20 8.89 15.57
CA GLY A 144 -18.80 8.56 15.36
C GLY A 144 -18.53 7.84 14.03
N PRO A 145 -17.25 7.68 13.68
CA PRO A 145 -16.85 6.94 12.47
C PRO A 145 -17.14 5.44 12.60
N SER A 146 -17.02 4.70 11.48
CA SER A 146 -17.18 3.23 11.50
C SER A 146 -16.27 2.57 12.53
N SER A 147 -16.80 1.63 13.30
CA SER A 147 -16.07 0.85 14.32
C SER A 147 -16.14 -0.67 14.12
N ALA A 148 -16.65 -1.12 12.98
CA ALA A 148 -16.81 -2.54 12.67
C ALA A 148 -15.53 -3.26 12.21
N GLY A 149 -14.35 -2.62 12.35
CA GLY A 149 -13.09 -3.06 11.77
C GLY A 149 -12.96 -2.64 10.31
N TRP A 150 -11.74 -2.64 9.76
CA TRP A 150 -11.51 -2.26 8.37
C TRP A 150 -12.16 -3.24 7.36
N THR A 151 -12.48 -4.46 7.80
CA THR A 151 -13.18 -5.49 7.03
C THR A 151 -14.69 -5.36 7.08
N ILE A 152 -15.24 -4.54 8.00
CA ILE A 152 -16.68 -4.22 8.17
C ILE A 152 -17.63 -5.41 8.07
N TYR A 153 -17.35 -6.49 8.78
CA TYR A 153 -18.18 -7.70 8.72
C TYR A 153 -19.61 -7.49 9.25
N PRO A 154 -20.62 -7.94 8.48
CA PRO A 154 -21.95 -8.15 9.05
C PRO A 154 -21.92 -9.28 10.11
N PRO A 155 -22.83 -9.29 11.07
CA PRO A 155 -24.00 -8.41 11.22
C PRO A 155 -23.68 -7.03 11.81
N LEU A 156 -22.52 -6.82 12.45
CA LEU A 156 -22.19 -5.57 13.15
C LEU A 156 -22.32 -4.35 12.24
N SER A 157 -21.79 -4.41 11.01
CA SER A 157 -21.83 -3.29 10.05
C SER A 157 -23.20 -3.09 9.38
N ALA A 158 -24.09 -4.11 9.42
CA ALA A 158 -25.38 -4.08 8.74
C ALA A 158 -26.53 -3.61 9.63
N LEU A 159 -26.39 -3.74 10.96
CA LEU A 159 -27.46 -3.48 11.91
C LEU A 159 -27.41 -2.06 12.47
N PRO A 160 -28.47 -1.23 12.27
CA PRO A 160 -28.54 0.10 12.90
C PRO A 160 -28.48 0.05 14.43
N GLN A 161 -28.88 -1.05 15.04
CA GLN A 161 -28.84 -1.28 16.49
C GLN A 161 -27.43 -1.39 17.07
N ALA A 162 -26.44 -1.68 16.23
CA ALA A 162 -25.04 -1.76 16.62
C ALA A 162 -24.37 -0.37 16.77
N ILE A 163 -25.07 0.59 17.38
CA ILE A 163 -24.58 1.95 17.67
C ILE A 163 -23.89 1.96 19.04
N PRO A 164 -22.78 2.70 19.22
CA PRO A 164 -22.07 3.49 18.20
C PRO A 164 -21.24 2.61 17.26
N GLY A 165 -21.05 3.09 16.04
CA GLY A 165 -20.16 2.47 15.06
C GLY A 165 -20.85 1.92 13.81
N SER A 166 -22.15 1.68 13.85
CA SER A 166 -22.94 1.30 12.68
C SER A 166 -23.96 2.37 12.24
N GLY A 167 -23.79 3.61 12.68
CA GLY A 167 -24.62 4.76 12.29
C GLY A 167 -24.16 5.41 10.97
N LEU A 168 -24.42 6.73 10.85
CA LEU A 168 -24.07 7.51 9.65
C LEU A 168 -22.58 7.41 9.27
N GLY A 169 -21.68 7.25 10.26
CA GLY A 169 -20.25 7.06 9.99
C GLY A 169 -19.94 5.81 9.17
N GLN A 170 -20.71 4.73 9.36
CA GLN A 170 -20.59 3.51 8.55
C GLN A 170 -21.11 3.74 7.12
N ASP A 171 -22.19 4.52 6.95
CA ASP A 171 -22.71 4.85 5.62
C ASP A 171 -21.75 5.72 4.84
N LEU A 172 -21.14 6.72 5.49
CA LEU A 172 -20.10 7.54 4.88
C LEU A 172 -18.85 6.71 4.50
N TRP A 173 -18.47 5.73 5.32
CA TRP A 173 -17.41 4.78 4.99
C TRP A 173 -17.72 4.02 3.69
N LEU A 174 -18.95 3.49 3.55
CA LEU A 174 -19.38 2.75 2.36
C LEU A 174 -19.41 3.64 1.11
N ILE A 175 -19.88 4.88 1.22
CA ILE A 175 -19.88 5.85 0.13
C ILE A 175 -18.44 6.18 -0.27
N ALA A 176 -17.56 6.44 0.70
CA ALA A 176 -16.15 6.72 0.45
C ALA A 176 -15.45 5.55 -0.27
N MET A 177 -15.70 4.31 0.15
CA MET A 177 -15.17 3.12 -0.51
C MET A 177 -15.70 2.96 -1.93
N THR A 178 -16.98 3.25 -2.17
CA THR A 178 -17.56 3.24 -3.53
C THR A 178 -16.85 4.22 -4.45
N LEU A 179 -16.65 5.46 -4.00
CA LEU A 179 -15.91 6.49 -4.76
C LEU A 179 -14.44 6.09 -4.98
N PHE A 180 -13.80 5.50 -3.98
CA PHE A 180 -12.43 4.98 -4.06
C PHE A 180 -12.32 3.87 -5.12
N VAL A 181 -13.26 2.93 -5.17
CA VAL A 181 -13.28 1.86 -6.17
C VAL A 181 -13.44 2.43 -7.58
N VAL A 182 -14.33 3.40 -7.77
CA VAL A 182 -14.48 4.09 -9.07
C VAL A 182 -13.18 4.74 -9.50
N SER A 183 -12.50 5.45 -8.59
CA SER A 183 -11.18 6.03 -8.83
C SER A 183 -10.16 4.98 -9.31
N SER A 184 -10.08 3.87 -8.58
CA SER A 184 -9.11 2.79 -8.84
C SER A 184 -9.37 2.10 -10.18
N LEU A 185 -10.63 1.90 -10.56
CA LEU A 185 -11.01 1.32 -11.86
C LEU A 185 -10.65 2.25 -13.02
N LEU A 186 -10.92 3.55 -12.91
CA LEU A 186 -10.56 4.53 -13.93
C LEU A 186 -9.04 4.60 -14.13
N GLY A 187 -8.28 4.66 -13.02
CA GLY A 187 -6.82 4.67 -13.05
C GLY A 187 -6.27 3.37 -13.62
N GLY A 188 -6.72 2.21 -13.13
CA GLY A 188 -6.26 0.90 -13.57
C GLY A 188 -6.48 0.66 -15.06
N LEU A 189 -7.66 0.98 -15.58
CA LEU A 189 -7.94 0.88 -17.02
C LEU A 189 -7.00 1.76 -17.84
N ASN A 190 -6.79 3.00 -17.40
CA ASN A 190 -5.91 3.94 -18.07
C ASN A 190 -4.45 3.46 -18.08
N TYR A 191 -3.96 2.87 -16.97
CA TYR A 191 -2.60 2.29 -16.88
C TYR A 191 -2.43 1.12 -17.86
N ILE A 192 -3.38 0.19 -17.91
CA ILE A 192 -3.35 -0.96 -18.85
C ILE A 192 -3.26 -0.48 -20.30
N VAL A 193 -4.18 0.42 -20.69
CA VAL A 193 -4.22 0.95 -22.06
C VAL A 193 -2.94 1.70 -22.42
N THR A 194 -2.40 2.49 -21.49
CA THR A 194 -1.16 3.24 -21.70
C THR A 194 0.02 2.29 -21.90
N ILE A 195 0.22 1.32 -21.02
CA ILE A 195 1.36 0.39 -21.08
C ILE A 195 1.28 -0.48 -22.34
N LEU A 196 0.10 -0.97 -22.70
CA LEU A 196 -0.03 -1.89 -23.83
C LEU A 196 0.08 -1.18 -25.18
N ASN A 197 -0.41 0.07 -25.30
CA ASN A 197 -0.57 0.71 -26.61
C ASN A 197 0.40 1.87 -26.90
N LEU A 198 1.00 2.51 -25.86
CA LEU A 198 1.75 3.74 -26.04
C LEU A 198 3.27 3.60 -25.85
N ARG A 199 3.79 2.39 -25.84
CA ARG A 199 5.25 2.16 -25.75
C ARG A 199 5.97 2.76 -26.97
N THR A 200 7.11 3.41 -26.71
CA THR A 200 7.97 3.93 -27.78
C THR A 200 8.54 2.80 -28.64
N LYS A 201 9.04 3.17 -29.84
CA LYS A 201 9.69 2.24 -30.76
C LYS A 201 10.81 1.45 -30.05
N GLY A 202 10.81 0.13 -30.25
CA GLY A 202 11.79 -0.78 -29.64
C GLY A 202 11.49 -1.21 -28.20
N MET A 203 10.55 -0.57 -27.49
CA MET A 203 10.13 -0.97 -26.14
C MET A 203 9.23 -2.21 -26.20
N SER A 204 9.81 -3.39 -26.36
CA SER A 204 9.09 -4.66 -26.22
C SER A 204 8.73 -4.97 -24.76
N MET A 205 7.83 -5.94 -24.52
CA MET A 205 7.46 -6.34 -23.17
C MET A 205 8.69 -6.78 -22.34
N MET A 206 9.65 -7.50 -22.95
CA MET A 206 10.85 -7.97 -22.25
C MET A 206 11.94 -6.89 -22.05
N ARG A 207 11.74 -5.70 -22.61
CA ARG A 207 12.58 -4.51 -22.34
C ARG A 207 11.98 -3.59 -21.28
N LEU A 208 10.75 -3.86 -20.80
CA LEU A 208 10.12 -3.09 -19.75
C LEU A 208 10.89 -3.24 -18.41
N PRO A 209 11.07 -2.14 -17.66
CA PRO A 209 11.48 -2.21 -16.27
C PRO A 209 10.52 -3.05 -15.41
N LEU A 210 11.03 -3.70 -14.37
CA LEU A 210 10.18 -4.51 -13.45
C LEU A 210 9.13 -3.68 -12.73
N THR A 211 9.37 -2.39 -12.55
CA THR A 211 8.36 -1.44 -12.04
C THR A 211 7.13 -1.40 -12.94
N ILE A 212 7.32 -1.34 -14.26
CA ILE A 212 6.19 -1.31 -15.20
C ILE A 212 5.46 -2.65 -15.26
N TRP A 213 6.18 -3.77 -15.19
CA TRP A 213 5.55 -5.09 -15.05
C TRP A 213 4.68 -5.17 -13.79
N ALA A 214 5.19 -4.72 -12.65
CA ALA A 214 4.45 -4.72 -11.39
C ALA A 214 3.20 -3.83 -11.48
N LEU A 215 3.32 -2.62 -12.05
CA LEU A 215 2.19 -1.69 -12.20
C LEU A 215 1.14 -2.21 -13.20
N LEU A 216 1.54 -2.89 -14.28
CA LEU A 216 0.60 -3.52 -15.23
C LEU A 216 -0.20 -4.62 -14.54
N ILE A 217 0.48 -5.49 -13.81
CA ILE A 217 -0.15 -6.61 -13.09
C ILE A 217 -1.11 -6.09 -12.02
N VAL A 218 -0.69 -5.08 -11.25
CA VAL A 218 -1.54 -4.43 -10.24
C VAL A 218 -2.80 -3.82 -10.86
N ALA A 219 -2.66 -3.15 -12.00
CA ALA A 219 -3.82 -2.59 -12.70
C ALA A 219 -4.80 -3.70 -13.15
N ILE A 220 -4.29 -4.83 -13.63
CA ILE A 220 -5.12 -6.00 -14.00
C ILE A 220 -5.81 -6.60 -12.76
N LEU A 221 -5.07 -6.81 -11.66
CA LEU A 221 -5.63 -7.30 -10.40
C LEU A 221 -6.77 -6.39 -9.93
N GLY A 222 -6.55 -5.07 -9.93
CA GLY A 222 -7.53 -4.09 -9.51
C GLY A 222 -8.79 -4.10 -10.38
N VAL A 223 -8.65 -4.10 -11.70
CA VAL A 223 -9.81 -4.12 -12.62
C VAL A 223 -10.65 -5.39 -12.45
N LEU A 224 -10.04 -6.53 -12.08
CA LEU A 224 -10.76 -7.78 -11.87
C LEU A 224 -11.38 -7.89 -10.47
N SER A 225 -10.78 -7.33 -9.42
CA SER A 225 -11.20 -7.53 -8.03
C SER A 225 -12.02 -6.37 -7.44
N PHE A 226 -11.74 -5.12 -7.79
CA PHE A 226 -12.50 -3.98 -7.27
C PHE A 226 -14.00 -3.98 -7.61
N PRO A 227 -14.47 -4.45 -8.78
CA PRO A 227 -15.90 -4.58 -9.04
C PRO A 227 -16.62 -5.51 -8.06
N VAL A 228 -15.93 -6.55 -7.56
CA VAL A 228 -16.50 -7.45 -6.56
C VAL A 228 -16.65 -6.76 -5.22
N LEU A 229 -15.66 -5.96 -4.79
CA LEU A 229 -15.80 -5.11 -3.59
C LEU A 229 -16.92 -4.07 -3.75
N LEU A 230 -17.06 -3.48 -4.94
CA LEU A 230 -18.15 -2.54 -5.21
C LEU A 230 -19.51 -3.22 -5.02
N SER A 231 -19.69 -4.41 -5.58
CA SER A 231 -20.90 -5.21 -5.39
C SER A 231 -21.15 -5.52 -3.91
N CYS A 232 -20.10 -5.93 -3.18
CA CYS A 232 -20.14 -6.19 -1.76
C CYS A 232 -20.64 -4.97 -0.95
N ALA A 233 -20.08 -3.79 -1.22
CA ALA A 233 -20.45 -2.54 -0.56
C ALA A 233 -21.90 -2.11 -0.90
N LEU A 234 -22.31 -2.22 -2.17
CA LEU A 234 -23.65 -1.88 -2.60
C LEU A 234 -24.72 -2.77 -1.96
N LEU A 235 -24.51 -4.08 -1.89
CA LEU A 235 -25.41 -5.00 -1.22
C LEU A 235 -25.53 -4.67 0.28
N LEU A 236 -24.44 -4.27 0.93
CA LEU A 236 -24.48 -3.81 2.32
C LEU A 236 -25.24 -2.50 2.49
N ILE A 237 -25.13 -1.56 1.55
CA ILE A 237 -25.93 -0.32 1.53
C ILE A 237 -27.42 -0.68 1.41
N PHE A 238 -27.76 -1.67 0.59
CA PHE A 238 -29.16 -2.11 0.45
C PHE A 238 -29.70 -2.73 1.74
N ASP A 239 -28.92 -3.59 2.42
CA ASP A 239 -29.32 -4.13 3.72
C ASP A 239 -29.52 -3.04 4.77
N ARG A 240 -28.67 -2.01 4.79
CA ARG A 240 -28.76 -0.91 5.75
C ARG A 240 -29.88 0.10 5.47
N SER A 241 -30.17 0.37 4.19
CA SER A 241 -31.00 1.51 3.79
C SER A 241 -32.35 1.12 3.20
N PHE A 242 -32.48 -0.09 2.66
CA PHE A 242 -33.68 -0.53 1.93
C PHE A 242 -34.36 -1.78 2.52
N GLY A 243 -33.87 -2.27 3.67
CA GLY A 243 -34.49 -3.40 4.37
C GLY A 243 -34.34 -4.74 3.64
N THR A 244 -33.32 -4.88 2.79
CA THR A 244 -32.93 -6.17 2.23
C THR A 244 -32.14 -6.98 3.27
N SER A 245 -31.90 -8.27 2.99
CA SER A 245 -31.17 -9.16 3.91
C SER A 245 -30.19 -10.06 3.17
N PHE A 246 -29.34 -9.48 2.32
CA PHE A 246 -28.29 -10.23 1.61
C PHE A 246 -27.28 -10.88 2.58
N TYR A 247 -26.96 -10.17 3.67
CA TYR A 247 -25.94 -10.55 4.65
C TYR A 247 -26.50 -10.86 6.04
N LEU A 248 -27.80 -10.71 6.24
CA LEU A 248 -28.46 -10.90 7.52
C LEU A 248 -29.28 -12.20 7.53
N SER A 249 -28.96 -13.09 8.47
CA SER A 249 -29.78 -14.22 8.88
C SER A 249 -30.70 -13.83 10.04
N ASP A 250 -31.49 -14.78 10.58
CA ASP A 250 -32.22 -14.57 11.83
C ASP A 250 -31.24 -14.29 12.97
N ILE A 251 -31.48 -13.20 13.70
CA ILE A 251 -30.57 -12.69 14.74
C ILE A 251 -31.38 -12.35 15.98
N ILE A 252 -30.85 -12.67 17.17
CA ILE A 252 -31.40 -12.24 18.45
C ILE A 252 -30.57 -11.12 19.03
N ILE A 253 -31.17 -9.96 19.26
CA ILE A 253 -30.54 -8.80 19.89
C ILE A 253 -31.28 -8.46 21.17
N ASN A 254 -30.59 -8.46 22.32
CA ASN A 254 -31.15 -8.19 23.64
C ASN A 254 -32.41 -9.03 23.97
N GLY A 255 -32.47 -10.25 23.46
CA GLY A 255 -33.60 -11.17 23.67
C GLY A 255 -34.76 -11.02 22.67
N GLU A 256 -34.69 -10.07 21.75
CA GLU A 256 -35.67 -9.88 20.68
C GLU A 256 -35.15 -10.50 19.38
N ALA A 257 -35.98 -11.27 18.72
CA ALA A 257 -35.66 -11.89 17.44
C ALA A 257 -35.91 -10.88 16.31
N LEU A 258 -34.85 -10.56 15.55
CA LEU A 258 -34.96 -9.88 14.26
C LEU A 258 -35.02 -10.95 13.17
N HIS A 259 -36.19 -11.10 12.56
CA HIS A 259 -36.40 -12.07 11.49
C HIS A 259 -35.98 -11.47 10.15
N ASN A 260 -34.94 -12.05 9.55
CA ASN A 260 -34.44 -11.73 8.22
C ASN A 260 -34.64 -12.92 7.29
N THR A 261 -34.76 -12.67 6.00
CA THR A 261 -35.09 -13.74 5.04
C THR A 261 -33.85 -14.21 4.28
N GLY A 262 -33.11 -15.14 4.84
CA GLY A 262 -32.23 -16.03 4.09
C GLY A 262 -30.85 -15.49 3.69
N GLY A 263 -30.37 -14.37 4.26
CA GLY A 263 -29.03 -13.86 4.03
C GLY A 263 -27.95 -14.61 4.84
N SER A 264 -26.68 -14.30 4.55
CA SER A 264 -25.55 -14.88 5.27
C SER A 264 -24.36 -13.93 5.35
N PRO A 265 -23.78 -13.68 6.55
CA PRO A 265 -22.52 -12.96 6.71
C PRO A 265 -21.36 -13.58 5.92
N ILE A 266 -21.36 -14.91 5.73
CA ILE A 266 -20.33 -15.62 4.97
C ILE A 266 -20.30 -15.17 3.51
N LEU A 267 -21.44 -14.84 2.91
CA LEU A 267 -21.47 -14.26 1.56
C LEU A 267 -20.68 -12.96 1.49
N PHE A 268 -20.84 -12.08 2.51
CA PHE A 268 -20.05 -10.86 2.59
C PHE A 268 -18.55 -11.17 2.65
N GLU A 269 -18.15 -12.11 3.51
CA GLU A 269 -16.73 -12.44 3.69
C GLU A 269 -16.11 -12.99 2.41
N HIS A 270 -16.80 -13.83 1.65
CA HIS A 270 -16.32 -14.32 0.35
C HIS A 270 -16.16 -13.17 -0.66
N LEU A 271 -17.15 -12.28 -0.80
CA LEU A 271 -17.07 -11.14 -1.71
C LEU A 271 -15.99 -10.15 -1.28
N PHE A 272 -15.85 -9.89 0.01
CA PHE A 272 -14.83 -9.00 0.54
C PHE A 272 -13.42 -9.57 0.31
N TRP A 273 -13.18 -10.83 0.67
CA TRP A 273 -11.85 -11.44 0.57
C TRP A 273 -11.45 -11.82 -0.84
N PHE A 274 -12.39 -11.96 -1.77
CA PHE A 274 -12.07 -12.06 -3.19
C PHE A 274 -11.32 -10.82 -3.71
N LEU A 275 -11.56 -9.65 -3.15
CA LEU A 275 -10.67 -8.51 -3.31
C LEU A 275 -9.56 -8.53 -2.25
N GLY A 276 -9.88 -8.78 -0.98
CA GLY A 276 -9.01 -8.51 0.16
C GLY A 276 -7.64 -9.20 0.05
N HIS A 277 -7.58 -10.41 -0.51
CA HIS A 277 -6.29 -11.04 -0.76
C HIS A 277 -5.56 -10.46 -1.99
N PRO A 278 -6.15 -10.30 -3.19
CA PRO A 278 -5.53 -9.53 -4.26
C PRO A 278 -5.09 -8.13 -3.82
N GLU A 279 -5.82 -7.47 -2.92
CA GLU A 279 -5.47 -6.14 -2.40
C GLU A 279 -4.10 -6.10 -1.73
N VAL A 280 -3.73 -7.10 -0.94
CA VAL A 280 -2.40 -7.14 -0.33
C VAL A 280 -1.28 -7.22 -1.37
N TYR A 281 -1.55 -7.85 -2.53
CA TYR A 281 -0.60 -7.85 -3.66
C TYR A 281 -0.69 -6.57 -4.49
N ILE A 282 -1.86 -5.95 -4.63
CA ILE A 282 -2.00 -4.61 -5.24
C ILE A 282 -1.12 -3.60 -4.50
N ILE A 283 -1.00 -3.72 -3.19
CA ILE A 283 -0.12 -2.91 -2.34
C ILE A 283 1.36 -3.30 -2.51
N LEU A 284 1.66 -4.58 -2.48
CA LEU A 284 3.04 -5.07 -2.37
C LEU A 284 3.79 -5.08 -3.71
N LEU A 285 3.12 -5.44 -4.81
CA LEU A 285 3.77 -5.58 -6.12
C LEU A 285 4.42 -4.28 -6.64
N PRO A 286 3.81 -3.08 -6.51
CA PRO A 286 4.47 -1.83 -6.90
C PRO A 286 5.77 -1.62 -6.13
N ALA A 287 5.77 -1.90 -4.82
CA ALA A 287 6.96 -1.81 -3.99
C ALA A 287 8.06 -2.80 -4.45
N LEU A 288 7.68 -4.04 -4.81
CA LEU A 288 8.60 -5.02 -5.41
C LEU A 288 9.20 -4.53 -6.73
N GLY A 289 8.41 -3.87 -7.58
CA GLY A 289 8.89 -3.25 -8.80
C GLY A 289 9.90 -2.14 -8.53
N ILE A 290 9.55 -1.18 -7.69
CA ILE A 290 10.39 -0.05 -7.26
C ILE A 290 11.72 -0.55 -6.66
N VAL A 291 11.66 -1.50 -5.75
CA VAL A 291 12.83 -2.08 -5.08
C VAL A 291 13.75 -2.77 -6.09
N SER A 292 13.20 -3.43 -7.12
CA SER A 292 14.00 -4.02 -8.19
C SER A 292 14.85 -2.98 -8.93
N GLU A 293 14.28 -1.82 -9.27
CA GLU A 293 15.02 -0.73 -9.89
C GLU A 293 16.10 -0.18 -8.96
N VAL A 294 15.72 0.15 -7.72
CA VAL A 294 16.63 0.74 -6.73
C VAL A 294 17.80 -0.19 -6.42
N ILE A 295 17.55 -1.50 -6.25
CA ILE A 295 18.60 -2.49 -6.01
C ILE A 295 19.55 -2.57 -7.21
N SER A 296 19.04 -2.69 -8.43
CA SER A 296 19.90 -2.81 -9.62
C SER A 296 20.76 -1.57 -9.82
N VAL A 297 20.17 -0.37 -9.78
CA VAL A 297 20.86 0.90 -9.93
C VAL A 297 21.95 1.09 -8.87
N ASN A 298 21.66 0.80 -7.59
CA ASN A 298 22.60 1.02 -6.50
C ASN A 298 23.58 -0.14 -6.28
N SER A 299 23.31 -1.33 -6.79
CA SER A 299 24.23 -2.46 -6.84
C SER A 299 25.22 -2.38 -8.01
N ARG A 300 24.90 -1.55 -9.00
CA ARG A 300 25.64 -1.46 -10.27
C ARG A 300 25.74 -2.80 -10.97
N LYS A 301 24.65 -3.58 -10.88
CA LYS A 301 24.53 -4.92 -11.48
C LYS A 301 23.20 -5.08 -12.20
N PRO A 302 23.17 -5.90 -13.26
CA PRO A 302 21.92 -6.39 -13.82
C PRO A 302 21.08 -7.05 -12.73
N ILE A 303 19.75 -6.87 -12.79
CA ILE A 303 18.86 -7.64 -11.92
C ILE A 303 19.01 -9.13 -12.25
N PHE A 304 19.30 -9.95 -11.26
CA PHE A 304 19.48 -11.37 -11.46
C PHE A 304 18.15 -12.04 -11.81
N GLY A 305 18.13 -12.86 -12.87
CA GLY A 305 16.98 -13.65 -13.24
C GLY A 305 15.75 -12.84 -13.66
N TYR A 306 15.89 -11.79 -14.46
CA TYR A 306 14.81 -10.91 -14.90
C TYR A 306 13.55 -11.67 -15.35
N LYS A 307 13.70 -12.69 -16.22
CA LYS A 307 12.57 -13.50 -16.72
C LYS A 307 11.87 -14.27 -15.60
N ALA A 308 12.66 -14.80 -14.64
CA ALA A 308 12.12 -15.46 -13.45
C ALA A 308 11.40 -14.48 -12.53
N MET A 309 11.89 -13.22 -12.41
CA MET A 309 11.22 -12.15 -11.66
C MET A 309 9.87 -11.78 -12.28
N VAL A 310 9.80 -11.66 -13.61
CA VAL A 310 8.52 -11.43 -14.34
C VAL A 310 7.58 -12.61 -14.14
N GLY A 311 8.07 -13.84 -14.33
CA GLY A 311 7.29 -15.06 -14.11
C GLY A 311 6.75 -15.15 -12.69
N ALA A 312 7.55 -14.82 -11.68
CA ALA A 312 7.13 -14.80 -10.28
C ALA A 312 6.00 -13.78 -10.04
N LEU A 313 6.07 -12.57 -10.62
CA LEU A 313 4.99 -11.58 -10.53
C LEU A 313 3.67 -12.11 -11.13
N LEU A 314 3.72 -12.75 -12.28
CA LEU A 314 2.54 -13.32 -12.94
C LEU A 314 1.93 -14.47 -12.16
N VAL A 315 2.77 -15.37 -11.61
CA VAL A 315 2.31 -16.51 -10.78
C VAL A 315 1.67 -16.02 -9.48
N ILE A 316 2.29 -15.04 -8.79
CA ILE A 316 1.69 -14.41 -7.60
C ILE A 316 0.32 -13.84 -7.93
N ALA A 317 0.20 -13.09 -9.04
CA ALA A 317 -1.05 -12.49 -9.45
C ALA A 317 -2.15 -13.53 -9.73
N PHE A 318 -1.81 -14.61 -10.43
CA PHE A 318 -2.75 -15.70 -10.70
C PHE A 318 -3.19 -16.39 -9.40
N LEU A 319 -2.23 -16.76 -8.55
CA LEU A 319 -2.53 -17.45 -7.28
C LEU A 319 -3.37 -16.56 -6.35
N SER A 320 -3.21 -15.23 -6.39
CA SER A 320 -3.95 -14.31 -5.52
C SER A 320 -5.48 -14.44 -5.64
N PHE A 321 -5.99 -14.93 -6.76
CA PHE A 321 -7.43 -15.16 -6.99
C PHE A 321 -7.95 -16.51 -6.50
N ILE A 322 -7.10 -17.41 -6.02
CA ILE A 322 -7.51 -18.76 -5.61
C ILE A 322 -7.09 -19.11 -4.18
N VAL A 323 -6.75 -18.10 -3.37
CA VAL A 323 -6.24 -18.32 -2.00
C VAL A 323 -7.03 -17.58 -0.92
N TRP A 324 -7.99 -16.72 -1.28
CA TRP A 324 -8.66 -15.81 -0.34
C TRP A 324 -9.29 -16.49 0.88
N GLY A 325 -9.65 -17.77 0.78
CA GLY A 325 -10.31 -18.50 1.86
C GLY A 325 -9.44 -18.74 3.09
N HIS A 326 -8.11 -18.52 3.02
CA HIS A 326 -7.29 -18.59 4.22
C HIS A 326 -7.60 -17.48 5.25
N HIS A 327 -8.27 -16.41 4.83
CA HIS A 327 -8.81 -15.40 5.77
C HIS A 327 -10.06 -15.86 6.49
N MET A 328 -10.58 -17.06 6.15
CA MET A 328 -11.88 -17.56 6.59
C MET A 328 -11.80 -18.97 7.20
N PHE A 329 -10.63 -19.44 7.62
CA PHE A 329 -10.46 -20.79 8.17
C PHE A 329 -11.36 -21.07 9.38
N LEU A 330 -11.64 -20.06 10.20
CA LEU A 330 -12.46 -20.17 11.41
C LEU A 330 -13.92 -19.72 11.25
N THR A 331 -14.40 -19.51 10.03
CA THR A 331 -15.82 -19.15 9.76
C THR A 331 -16.77 -20.36 9.67
N GLY A 332 -16.33 -21.52 10.09
CA GLY A 332 -17.08 -22.78 9.92
C GLY A 332 -16.80 -23.45 8.57
N MET A 333 -15.66 -23.17 7.95
CA MET A 333 -15.24 -23.77 6.69
C MET A 333 -15.08 -25.30 6.83
N ASP A 334 -15.54 -26.03 5.81
CA ASP A 334 -15.31 -27.48 5.72
C ASP A 334 -13.80 -27.79 5.74
N PRO A 335 -13.33 -28.76 6.55
CA PRO A 335 -11.91 -29.09 6.68
C PRO A 335 -11.22 -29.49 5.37
N PHE A 336 -11.92 -30.12 4.44
CA PHE A 336 -11.38 -30.44 3.12
C PHE A 336 -11.11 -29.16 2.33
N LEU A 337 -12.07 -28.22 2.30
CA LEU A 337 -11.90 -26.94 1.65
C LEU A 337 -10.79 -26.11 2.31
N GLY A 338 -10.67 -26.16 3.65
CA GLY A 338 -9.56 -25.57 4.39
C GLY A 338 -8.19 -26.12 3.93
N SER A 339 -8.10 -27.44 3.71
CA SER A 339 -6.88 -28.08 3.19
C SER A 339 -6.55 -27.62 1.75
N VAL A 340 -7.56 -27.44 0.90
CA VAL A 340 -7.37 -26.90 -0.46
C VAL A 340 -6.82 -25.46 -0.42
N PHE A 341 -7.40 -24.60 0.43
CA PHE A 341 -6.88 -23.23 0.59
C PHE A 341 -5.51 -23.19 1.25
N THR A 342 -5.18 -24.10 2.16
CA THR A 342 -3.82 -24.27 2.68
C THR A 342 -2.84 -24.56 1.55
N PHE A 343 -3.13 -25.56 0.72
CA PHE A 343 -2.25 -25.94 -0.38
C PHE A 343 -2.04 -24.79 -1.36
N THR A 344 -3.10 -24.14 -1.83
CA THR A 344 -3.00 -23.03 -2.78
C THR A 344 -2.26 -21.83 -2.19
N THR A 345 -2.46 -21.54 -0.90
CA THR A 345 -1.80 -20.45 -0.19
C THR A 345 -0.29 -20.69 -0.07
N LEU A 346 0.10 -21.90 0.35
CA LEU A 346 1.52 -22.23 0.50
C LEU A 346 2.28 -22.21 -0.83
N LEU A 347 1.61 -22.45 -1.97
CA LEU A 347 2.22 -22.31 -3.29
C LEU A 347 2.75 -20.90 -3.57
N ILE A 348 2.18 -19.84 -2.97
CA ILE A 348 2.65 -18.46 -3.14
C ILE A 348 4.06 -18.24 -2.55
N ALA A 349 4.46 -19.07 -1.59
CA ALA A 349 5.81 -19.00 -1.03
C ALA A 349 6.89 -19.25 -2.09
N ILE A 350 6.63 -20.08 -3.11
CA ILE A 350 7.59 -20.43 -4.15
C ILE A 350 7.98 -19.21 -4.98
N PRO A 351 7.08 -18.52 -5.70
CA PRO A 351 7.44 -17.33 -6.47
C PRO A 351 7.95 -16.18 -5.59
N SER A 352 7.48 -16.08 -4.34
CA SER A 352 7.99 -15.10 -3.38
C SER A 352 9.45 -15.37 -3.01
N ALA A 353 9.82 -16.64 -2.76
CA ALA A 353 11.19 -17.06 -2.52
C ALA A 353 12.09 -16.80 -3.74
N VAL A 354 11.61 -17.06 -4.95
CA VAL A 354 12.36 -16.75 -6.19
C VAL A 354 12.74 -15.28 -6.22
N LYS A 355 11.81 -14.37 -5.87
CA LYS A 355 12.10 -12.93 -5.84
C LYS A 355 13.16 -12.58 -4.79
N VAL A 356 13.06 -13.13 -3.58
CA VAL A 356 14.04 -12.92 -2.51
C VAL A 356 15.43 -13.38 -2.93
N PHE A 357 15.55 -14.61 -3.43
CA PHE A 357 16.84 -15.14 -3.87
C PHE A 357 17.43 -14.33 -5.01
N ASN A 358 16.62 -13.84 -5.93
CA ASN A 358 17.09 -13.00 -7.03
C ASN A 358 17.57 -11.62 -6.54
N TYR A 359 16.93 -11.01 -5.53
CA TYR A 359 17.46 -9.80 -4.89
C TYR A 359 18.80 -10.07 -4.19
N LEU A 360 18.90 -11.16 -3.42
CA LEU A 360 20.16 -11.53 -2.75
C LEU A 360 21.27 -11.81 -3.76
N ALA A 361 20.97 -12.51 -4.87
CA ALA A 361 21.91 -12.76 -5.95
C ALA A 361 22.36 -11.47 -6.67
N THR A 362 21.44 -10.49 -6.81
CA THR A 362 21.78 -9.17 -7.35
C THR A 362 22.74 -8.42 -6.41
N LEU A 363 22.49 -8.49 -5.09
CA LEU A 363 23.34 -7.88 -4.08
C LEU A 363 24.69 -8.58 -3.92
N TRP A 364 24.77 -9.87 -4.19
CA TRP A 364 25.97 -10.68 -4.02
C TRP A 364 27.12 -10.18 -4.88
N ARG A 365 28.27 -9.86 -4.26
CA ARG A 365 29.48 -9.31 -4.90
C ARG A 365 29.22 -8.04 -5.73
N ALA A 366 28.23 -7.25 -5.34
CA ALA A 366 27.89 -5.98 -5.98
C ALA A 366 28.75 -4.81 -5.45
N ASN A 367 28.91 -3.77 -6.27
CA ASN A 367 29.47 -2.48 -5.84
C ASN A 367 28.36 -1.61 -5.26
N ILE A 368 27.92 -1.92 -4.03
CA ILE A 368 26.73 -1.33 -3.43
C ILE A 368 26.97 0.14 -3.04
N ARG A 369 26.09 1.02 -3.55
CA ARG A 369 26.01 2.43 -3.14
C ARG A 369 24.92 2.55 -2.08
N PHE A 370 25.28 2.69 -0.81
CA PHE A 370 24.34 2.81 0.32
C PHE A 370 23.67 4.18 0.37
N THR A 371 22.86 4.50 -0.64
CA THR A 371 21.99 5.69 -0.62
C THR A 371 20.80 5.45 0.32
N PRO A 372 20.09 6.51 0.80
CA PRO A 372 18.85 6.30 1.56
C PRO A 372 17.84 5.41 0.81
N ALA A 373 17.69 5.59 -0.50
CA ALA A 373 16.84 4.73 -1.33
C ALA A 373 17.26 3.24 -1.23
N MET A 374 18.57 2.97 -1.33
CA MET A 374 19.10 1.62 -1.24
C MET A 374 18.92 1.00 0.14
N LEU A 375 19.09 1.77 1.21
CA LEU A 375 18.85 1.28 2.56
C LEU A 375 17.39 0.87 2.75
N PHE A 376 16.43 1.67 2.29
CA PHE A 376 15.02 1.29 2.32
C PHE A 376 14.72 0.07 1.44
N ALA A 377 15.39 -0.09 0.29
CA ALA A 377 15.25 -1.28 -0.53
C ALA A 377 15.79 -2.54 0.16
N ILE A 378 16.92 -2.47 0.86
CA ILE A 378 17.46 -3.56 1.68
C ILE A 378 16.52 -3.83 2.88
N GLY A 379 16.03 -2.79 3.53
CA GLY A 379 15.04 -2.88 4.60
C GLY A 379 13.77 -3.59 4.14
N PHE A 380 13.29 -3.28 2.92
CA PHE A 380 12.19 -4.00 2.28
C PHE A 380 12.47 -5.50 2.19
N VAL A 381 13.63 -5.90 1.67
CA VAL A 381 13.99 -7.34 1.55
C VAL A 381 14.00 -8.01 2.92
N SER A 382 14.55 -7.33 3.95
CA SER A 382 14.57 -7.83 5.33
C SER A 382 13.16 -8.07 5.87
N THR A 383 12.28 -7.07 5.77
CA THR A 383 10.90 -7.17 6.30
C THR A 383 10.04 -8.13 5.49
N PHE A 384 10.24 -8.19 4.17
CA PHE A 384 9.54 -9.14 3.30
C PHE A 384 9.91 -10.61 3.64
N ILE A 385 11.17 -10.89 3.96
CA ILE A 385 11.59 -12.21 4.43
C ILE A 385 10.97 -12.52 5.79
N THR A 386 11.15 -11.64 6.77
CA THR A 386 10.67 -11.87 8.14
C THR A 386 9.15 -12.08 8.18
N GLY A 387 8.39 -11.22 7.53
CA GLY A 387 6.93 -11.36 7.48
C GLY A 387 6.47 -12.52 6.59
N GLY A 388 7.18 -12.82 5.50
CA GLY A 388 6.88 -13.96 4.64
C GLY A 388 6.99 -15.31 5.36
N LEU A 389 7.99 -15.48 6.23
CA LEU A 389 8.15 -16.71 7.02
C LEU A 389 6.99 -16.92 8.00
N THR A 390 6.46 -15.87 8.62
CA THR A 390 5.29 -15.97 9.50
C THR A 390 4.00 -16.26 8.73
N GLY A 391 3.96 -15.94 7.44
CA GLY A 391 2.86 -16.29 6.53
C GLY A 391 2.69 -17.79 6.30
N LEU A 392 3.75 -18.58 6.43
CA LEU A 392 3.66 -20.05 6.34
C LEU A 392 2.81 -20.64 7.49
N ILE A 393 2.87 -20.01 8.67
CA ILE A 393 2.06 -20.41 9.83
C ILE A 393 0.60 -20.08 9.59
N LEU A 394 0.29 -18.85 9.16
CA LEU A 394 -1.08 -18.38 8.91
C LEU A 394 -1.71 -18.98 7.65
N GLY A 395 -0.89 -19.44 6.71
CA GLY A 395 -1.35 -20.08 5.48
C GLY A 395 -1.73 -21.56 5.66
N ASP A 396 -1.36 -22.17 6.77
CA ASP A 396 -1.72 -23.55 7.13
C ASP A 396 -2.90 -23.55 8.11
N SER A 397 -4.05 -24.10 7.69
CA SER A 397 -5.27 -24.11 8.49
C SER A 397 -5.10 -24.80 9.85
N ALA A 398 -4.26 -25.83 9.96
CA ALA A 398 -4.00 -26.54 11.21
C ALA A 398 -3.15 -25.70 12.20
N LEU A 399 -2.29 -24.83 11.71
CA LEU A 399 -1.50 -23.91 12.53
C LEU A 399 -2.26 -22.63 12.83
N ASP A 400 -2.96 -22.08 11.82
CA ASP A 400 -3.72 -20.82 11.93
C ASP A 400 -4.79 -20.87 13.00
N ILE A 401 -5.42 -22.02 13.24
CA ILE A 401 -6.47 -22.19 14.27
C ILE A 401 -6.03 -21.71 15.66
N ASN A 402 -4.73 -21.73 15.96
CA ASN A 402 -4.20 -21.32 17.25
C ASN A 402 -3.82 -19.83 17.32
N VAL A 403 -3.66 -19.17 16.17
CA VAL A 403 -3.16 -17.79 16.08
C VAL A 403 -4.07 -16.86 15.29
N HIS A 404 -5.16 -17.41 14.73
CA HIS A 404 -6.18 -16.63 14.01
C HIS A 404 -6.79 -15.55 14.90
N ASP A 405 -6.97 -14.35 14.34
CA ASP A 405 -7.48 -13.17 15.05
C ASP A 405 -6.72 -12.78 16.33
N THR A 406 -5.49 -13.25 16.49
CA THR A 406 -4.56 -12.78 17.52
C THR A 406 -3.62 -11.70 17.00
N TYR A 407 -2.78 -11.14 17.90
CA TYR A 407 -1.70 -10.21 17.52
C TYR A 407 -0.65 -10.84 16.59
N PHE A 408 -0.59 -12.16 16.45
CA PHE A 408 0.28 -12.82 15.47
C PHE A 408 -0.08 -12.40 14.04
N VAL A 409 -1.38 -12.39 13.72
CA VAL A 409 -1.87 -11.91 12.42
C VAL A 409 -1.49 -10.45 12.20
N THR A 410 -1.64 -9.62 13.26
CA THR A 410 -1.29 -8.19 13.18
C THR A 410 0.20 -7.99 12.93
N GLY A 411 1.07 -8.71 13.65
CA GLY A 411 2.52 -8.69 13.42
C GLY A 411 2.89 -9.09 11.99
N HIS A 412 2.31 -10.20 11.51
CA HIS A 412 2.55 -10.73 10.17
C HIS A 412 2.27 -9.71 9.08
N PHE A 413 1.01 -9.27 8.94
CA PHE A 413 0.66 -8.41 7.78
C PHE A 413 1.29 -7.03 7.86
N HIS A 414 1.56 -6.50 9.06
CA HIS A 414 2.28 -5.24 9.17
C HIS A 414 3.72 -5.36 8.69
N ILE A 415 4.44 -6.44 9.00
CA ILE A 415 5.83 -6.61 8.55
C ILE A 415 5.86 -6.91 7.05
N VAL A 416 5.10 -7.92 6.57
CA VAL A 416 5.20 -8.38 5.18
C VAL A 416 4.61 -7.41 4.17
N MET A 417 3.52 -6.72 4.52
CA MET A 417 2.81 -5.85 3.59
C MET A 417 2.92 -4.37 3.99
N GLY A 418 2.51 -4.01 5.21
CA GLY A 418 2.46 -2.60 5.64
C GLY A 418 3.83 -1.94 5.60
N VAL A 419 4.79 -2.44 6.38
CA VAL A 419 6.14 -1.86 6.47
C VAL A 419 6.91 -2.04 5.18
N SER A 420 6.84 -3.24 4.56
CA SER A 420 7.56 -3.49 3.30
C SER A 420 7.08 -2.54 2.19
N ALA A 421 5.76 -2.35 2.02
CA ALA A 421 5.25 -1.43 1.01
C ALA A 421 5.65 0.03 1.29
N ILE A 422 5.62 0.46 2.55
CA ILE A 422 6.10 1.80 2.96
C ILE A 422 7.60 1.95 2.67
N TYR A 423 8.41 0.92 2.90
CA TYR A 423 9.84 0.97 2.55
C TYR A 423 10.05 1.07 1.05
N GLY A 424 9.28 0.33 0.25
CA GLY A 424 9.28 0.48 -1.20
C GLY A 424 8.89 1.90 -1.64
N MET A 425 7.88 2.49 -1.01
CA MET A 425 7.45 3.87 -1.25
C MET A 425 8.57 4.87 -0.92
N PHE A 426 9.22 4.76 0.24
CA PHE A 426 10.34 5.63 0.60
C PHE A 426 11.53 5.44 -0.34
N ALA A 427 11.88 4.20 -0.67
CA ALA A 427 12.92 3.92 -1.66
C ALA A 427 12.63 4.65 -2.99
N GLY A 428 11.39 4.56 -3.47
CA GLY A 428 10.93 5.24 -4.68
C GLY A 428 10.97 6.76 -4.56
N VAL A 429 10.47 7.32 -3.45
CA VAL A 429 10.49 8.79 -3.25
C VAL A 429 11.92 9.30 -3.24
N TYR A 430 12.84 8.71 -2.45
CA TYR A 430 14.25 9.13 -2.45
C TYR A 430 14.91 8.96 -3.82
N HIS A 431 14.55 7.92 -4.57
CA HIS A 431 15.15 7.63 -5.88
C HIS A 431 14.68 8.60 -6.96
N TRP A 432 13.35 8.82 -7.10
CA TRP A 432 12.79 9.66 -8.16
C TRP A 432 12.53 11.11 -7.75
N PHE A 433 12.79 11.51 -6.50
CA PHE A 433 12.69 12.90 -6.06
C PHE A 433 13.46 13.88 -6.96
N PRO A 434 14.70 13.57 -7.41
CA PRO A 434 15.44 14.42 -8.36
C PRO A 434 14.66 14.67 -9.65
N LYS A 435 14.00 13.64 -10.17
CA LYS A 435 13.21 13.76 -11.40
C LYS A 435 11.88 14.50 -11.17
N MET A 436 11.28 14.38 -9.98
CA MET A 436 10.03 15.07 -9.64
C MET A 436 10.20 16.56 -9.39
N TYR A 437 11.32 16.96 -8.77
CA TYR A 437 11.52 18.30 -8.24
C TYR A 437 12.83 18.98 -8.67
N GLY A 438 13.69 18.31 -9.44
CA GLY A 438 14.98 18.85 -9.90
C GLY A 438 16.02 19.06 -8.80
N ARG A 439 15.83 18.48 -7.63
CA ARG A 439 16.70 18.63 -6.46
C ARG A 439 16.90 17.31 -5.75
N MET A 440 17.98 17.20 -4.98
CA MET A 440 18.29 16.04 -4.15
C MET A 440 17.73 16.23 -2.74
N MET A 441 17.15 15.18 -2.16
CA MET A 441 16.79 15.16 -0.73
C MET A 441 18.06 15.14 0.14
N ASN A 442 17.95 15.66 1.36
CA ASN A 442 19.08 15.67 2.30
C ASN A 442 19.40 14.23 2.75
N LYS A 443 20.60 13.76 2.40
CA LYS A 443 21.07 12.39 2.67
C LYS A 443 21.21 12.09 4.16
N LYS A 444 21.69 13.04 4.98
CA LYS A 444 21.90 12.83 6.42
C LYS A 444 20.57 12.59 7.12
N LEU A 445 19.56 13.41 6.82
CA LEU A 445 18.19 13.20 7.31
C LEU A 445 17.61 11.89 6.78
N GLY A 446 17.92 11.51 5.53
CA GLY A 446 17.50 10.23 4.95
C GLY A 446 18.08 9.01 5.66
N TYR A 447 19.34 9.03 6.05
CA TYR A 447 19.96 7.96 6.84
C TYR A 447 19.35 7.85 8.23
N PHE A 448 19.17 8.98 8.91
CA PHE A 448 18.52 9.00 10.22
C PHE A 448 17.09 8.47 10.14
N HIS A 449 16.32 8.93 9.15
CA HIS A 449 14.96 8.45 8.86
C HIS A 449 14.93 6.93 8.68
N PHE A 450 15.85 6.38 7.87
CA PHE A 450 15.89 4.93 7.64
C PHE A 450 16.16 4.16 8.94
N TRP A 451 17.24 4.46 9.64
CA TRP A 451 17.65 3.67 10.80
C TRP A 451 16.63 3.71 11.92
N VAL A 452 16.08 4.88 12.23
CA VAL A 452 15.04 5.00 13.27
C VAL A 452 13.76 4.28 12.84
N THR A 453 13.34 4.43 11.58
CA THR A 453 12.15 3.71 11.06
C THR A 453 12.37 2.20 11.09
N PHE A 454 13.54 1.71 10.68
CA PHE A 454 13.85 0.28 10.64
C PHE A 454 13.83 -0.37 12.02
N ILE A 455 14.50 0.26 12.99
CA ILE A 455 14.54 -0.22 14.38
C ILE A 455 13.14 -0.17 14.99
N SER A 456 12.42 0.95 14.80
CA SER A 456 11.06 1.10 15.32
C SER A 456 10.08 0.10 14.73
N ALA A 457 10.15 -0.18 13.42
CA ALA A 457 9.28 -1.15 12.77
C ALA A 457 9.44 -2.56 13.38
N TYR A 458 10.66 -3.01 13.60
CA TYR A 458 10.90 -4.27 14.29
C TYR A 458 10.51 -4.22 15.77
N GLY A 459 10.76 -3.10 16.46
CA GLY A 459 10.36 -2.90 17.85
C GLY A 459 8.84 -2.88 18.05
N VAL A 460 8.07 -2.48 17.04
CA VAL A 460 6.60 -2.49 17.08
C VAL A 460 6.04 -3.87 16.71
N PHE A 461 6.41 -4.39 15.54
CA PHE A 461 5.65 -5.48 14.93
C PHE A 461 6.22 -6.88 15.24
N PHE A 462 7.50 -7.00 15.54
CA PHE A 462 8.08 -8.30 15.90
C PHE A 462 7.57 -8.81 17.26
N PRO A 463 7.50 -7.99 18.34
CA PRO A 463 6.92 -8.42 19.62
C PRO A 463 5.44 -8.81 19.54
N MET A 464 4.67 -8.30 18.55
CA MET A 464 3.28 -8.69 18.36
C MET A 464 3.10 -10.19 18.09
N HIS A 465 4.10 -10.85 17.51
CA HIS A 465 4.04 -12.30 17.31
C HIS A 465 4.05 -13.04 18.66
N PHE A 466 4.81 -12.57 19.64
CA PHE A 466 4.80 -13.16 21.00
C PHE A 466 3.48 -12.92 21.72
N LEU A 467 2.88 -11.73 21.58
CA LEU A 467 1.52 -11.46 22.08
C LEU A 467 0.50 -12.44 21.47
N GLY A 468 0.60 -12.68 20.15
CA GLY A 468 -0.28 -13.61 19.47
C GLY A 468 -0.08 -15.06 19.86
N LEU A 469 1.18 -15.51 20.03
CA LEU A 469 1.49 -16.87 20.53
C LEU A 469 1.01 -17.08 21.97
N ALA A 470 0.95 -16.01 22.78
CA ALA A 470 0.32 -16.06 24.11
C ALA A 470 -1.22 -16.07 24.06
N GLY A 471 -1.82 -16.00 22.86
CA GLY A 471 -3.27 -16.05 22.66
C GLY A 471 -3.98 -14.69 22.76
N LEU A 472 -3.25 -13.55 22.84
CA LEU A 472 -3.88 -12.24 22.96
C LEU A 472 -4.64 -11.88 21.67
N PRO A 473 -5.98 -11.69 21.73
CA PRO A 473 -6.78 -11.33 20.56
C PRO A 473 -6.45 -9.92 20.06
N ARG A 474 -6.48 -9.72 18.75
CA ARG A 474 -6.39 -8.38 18.16
C ARG A 474 -7.69 -7.60 18.35
N ARG A 475 -7.61 -6.26 18.28
CA ARG A 475 -8.75 -5.32 18.36
C ARG A 475 -9.44 -5.23 19.74
N TYR A 476 -8.93 -5.89 20.77
CA TYR A 476 -9.46 -5.73 22.13
C TYR A 476 -8.99 -4.41 22.75
N TYR A 477 -9.91 -3.72 23.39
CA TYR A 477 -9.69 -2.43 24.05
C TYR A 477 -8.68 -2.52 25.20
N THR A 478 -8.67 -3.65 25.93
CA THR A 478 -7.78 -3.87 27.08
C THR A 478 -7.38 -5.33 27.22
N ASN A 479 -6.16 -5.58 27.69
CA ASN A 479 -5.70 -6.92 28.08
C ASN A 479 -6.23 -7.30 29.46
N SER A 480 -6.48 -6.31 30.34
CA SER A 480 -6.81 -6.52 31.76
C SER A 480 -8.21 -7.15 31.98
N ALA A 481 -9.00 -7.32 30.90
CA ALA A 481 -10.25 -8.07 30.99
C ALA A 481 -10.04 -9.55 31.34
N PHE A 482 -8.82 -10.07 31.12
CA PHE A 482 -8.45 -11.46 31.37
C PHE A 482 -7.11 -11.51 32.13
N PRO A 483 -7.10 -11.96 33.41
CA PRO A 483 -5.89 -11.94 34.26
C PRO A 483 -4.68 -12.65 33.64
N MET A 484 -4.92 -13.65 32.79
CA MET A 484 -3.85 -14.37 32.08
C MET A 484 -3.04 -13.49 31.11
N PHE A 485 -3.54 -12.31 30.73
CA PHE A 485 -2.89 -11.38 29.81
C PHE A 485 -2.27 -10.16 30.50
N ASP A 486 -2.38 -10.04 31.84
CA ASP A 486 -1.89 -8.87 32.58
C ASP A 486 -0.37 -8.65 32.37
N GLU A 487 0.41 -9.74 32.39
CA GLU A 487 1.86 -9.68 32.16
C GLU A 487 2.26 -9.19 30.76
N LEU A 488 1.35 -9.28 29.79
CA LEU A 488 1.58 -8.86 28.40
C LEU A 488 1.52 -7.32 28.25
N THR A 489 1.04 -6.60 29.26
CA THR A 489 0.98 -5.13 29.23
C THR A 489 2.37 -4.54 29.06
N ASN A 490 3.41 -5.08 29.71
CA ASN A 490 4.79 -4.63 29.56
C ASN A 490 5.28 -4.71 28.09
N ILE A 491 4.86 -5.72 27.34
CA ILE A 491 5.19 -5.84 25.92
C ILE A 491 4.47 -4.74 25.13
N ASN A 492 3.21 -4.44 25.46
CA ASN A 492 2.46 -3.36 24.83
C ASN A 492 3.06 -1.97 25.09
N GLU A 493 3.64 -1.73 26.29
CA GLU A 493 4.39 -0.50 26.58
C GLU A 493 5.61 -0.34 25.66
N VAL A 494 6.42 -1.40 25.52
CA VAL A 494 7.57 -1.41 24.61
C VAL A 494 7.15 -1.16 23.16
N ILE A 495 6.09 -1.83 22.69
CA ILE A 495 5.54 -1.63 21.35
C ILE A 495 5.11 -0.17 21.16
N THR A 496 4.43 0.43 22.15
CA THR A 496 3.95 1.82 22.09
C THR A 496 5.11 2.82 22.07
N PHE A 497 6.15 2.58 22.86
CA PHE A 497 7.37 3.39 22.83
C PHE A 497 7.98 3.44 21.42
N PHE A 498 8.17 2.29 20.79
CA PHE A 498 8.69 2.24 19.42
C PHE A 498 7.71 2.81 18.39
N ALA A 499 6.39 2.67 18.60
CA ALA A 499 5.39 3.26 17.71
C ALA A 499 5.45 4.80 17.73
N ILE A 500 5.62 5.40 18.89
CA ILE A 500 5.77 6.86 19.03
C ILE A 500 7.05 7.35 18.33
N ILE A 501 8.19 6.70 18.58
CA ILE A 501 9.47 7.07 17.93
C ILE A 501 9.36 6.89 16.42
N GLY A 502 8.82 5.75 15.97
CA GLY A 502 8.60 5.47 14.55
C GLY A 502 7.65 6.47 13.88
N GLY A 503 6.63 6.94 14.61
CA GLY A 503 5.73 7.99 14.14
C GLY A 503 6.42 9.35 14.01
N LEU A 504 7.15 9.76 15.03
CA LEU A 504 7.86 11.05 15.05
C LEU A 504 8.89 11.17 13.92
N VAL A 505 9.58 10.09 13.58
CA VAL A 505 10.56 10.13 12.50
C VAL A 505 9.91 10.27 11.11
N GLN A 506 8.63 9.90 10.94
CA GLN A 506 7.91 10.19 9.69
C GLN A 506 7.66 11.68 9.51
N LEU A 507 7.48 12.45 10.58
CA LEU A 507 7.41 13.91 10.51
C LEU A 507 8.75 14.50 10.04
N LEU A 508 9.88 13.89 10.44
CA LEU A 508 11.20 14.28 9.91
C LEU A 508 11.32 13.99 8.40
N PHE A 509 10.76 12.88 7.92
CA PHE A 509 10.71 12.60 6.48
C PHE A 509 9.91 13.68 5.74
N ILE A 510 8.74 14.04 6.24
CA ILE A 510 7.89 15.08 5.65
C ILE A 510 8.64 16.42 5.65
N PHE A 511 9.30 16.75 6.74
CA PHE A 511 10.16 17.94 6.80
C PHE A 511 11.26 17.89 5.73
N ASN A 512 12.01 16.79 5.64
CA ASN A 512 13.06 16.62 4.63
C ASN A 512 12.51 16.73 3.20
N PHE A 513 11.32 16.16 2.95
CA PHE A 513 10.67 16.21 1.66
C PHE A 513 10.40 17.68 1.23
N PHE A 514 9.66 18.44 2.04
CA PHE A 514 9.31 19.83 1.72
C PHE A 514 10.53 20.76 1.75
N TYR A 515 11.41 20.62 2.72
CA TYR A 515 12.66 21.37 2.79
C TYR A 515 13.49 21.19 1.51
N SER A 516 13.60 19.96 1.02
CA SER A 516 14.42 19.65 -0.15
C SER A 516 13.84 20.18 -1.46
N ILE A 517 12.52 20.37 -1.57
CA ILE A 517 11.88 21.02 -2.73
C ILE A 517 12.46 22.45 -2.92
N PHE A 518 12.72 23.16 -1.83
CA PHE A 518 13.17 24.56 -1.89
C PHE A 518 14.67 24.73 -1.69
N LYS A 519 15.28 23.94 -0.81
CA LYS A 519 16.67 24.09 -0.33
C LYS A 519 17.61 22.94 -0.68
N GLY A 520 17.09 21.84 -1.25
CA GLY A 520 17.94 20.72 -1.71
C GLY A 520 18.94 21.14 -2.78
N THR A 521 20.07 20.44 -2.87
CA THR A 521 21.05 20.64 -3.95
C THR A 521 20.40 20.37 -5.31
N LYS A 522 20.71 21.19 -6.31
CA LYS A 522 20.23 20.95 -7.68
C LYS A 522 20.71 19.58 -8.17
N ALA A 523 19.82 18.82 -8.76
CA ALA A 523 20.15 17.54 -9.35
C ALA A 523 20.63 17.70 -10.80
N THR A 524 21.43 16.76 -11.27
CA THR A 524 21.67 16.54 -12.68
C THR A 524 20.52 15.75 -13.29
N GLU A 525 20.41 15.65 -14.62
CA GLU A 525 19.34 14.93 -15.30
C GLU A 525 19.30 13.44 -14.90
N ASN A 526 20.47 12.81 -14.74
CA ASN A 526 20.63 11.41 -14.33
C ASN A 526 21.63 11.29 -13.16
N PRO A 527 21.26 11.67 -11.93
CA PRO A 527 22.17 11.70 -10.79
C PRO A 527 22.61 10.31 -10.32
N TRP A 528 21.86 9.27 -10.70
CA TRP A 528 22.14 7.89 -10.32
C TRP A 528 22.95 7.12 -11.36
N LYS A 529 23.14 7.67 -12.57
CA LYS A 529 23.66 6.95 -13.73
C LYS A 529 22.82 5.68 -13.97
N SER A 530 21.52 5.86 -14.10
CA SER A 530 20.56 4.80 -14.34
C SER A 530 20.35 4.58 -15.84
N ASN A 531 19.96 3.36 -16.23
CA ASN A 531 19.81 2.94 -17.62
C ASN A 531 18.45 3.26 -18.20
N THR A 532 17.43 3.35 -17.34
CA THR A 532 16.01 3.42 -17.72
C THR A 532 15.63 4.76 -18.36
N LEU A 533 14.61 4.70 -19.22
CA LEU A 533 14.28 5.77 -20.18
C LEU A 533 13.87 7.10 -19.51
N GLU A 534 13.27 7.07 -18.32
CA GLU A 534 12.85 8.28 -17.59
C GLU A 534 14.01 9.24 -17.28
N TRP A 535 15.25 8.73 -17.24
CA TRP A 535 16.43 9.56 -16.97
C TRP A 535 16.95 10.30 -18.20
N THR A 536 16.35 10.04 -19.37
CA THR A 536 16.65 10.81 -20.60
C THR A 536 15.77 12.06 -20.75
N THR A 537 14.70 12.19 -19.94
CA THR A 537 13.85 13.39 -19.97
C THR A 537 14.53 14.55 -19.26
N PRO A 538 14.30 15.82 -19.69
CA PRO A 538 14.80 16.98 -18.99
C PRO A 538 14.15 17.09 -17.58
N ILE A 539 14.87 17.75 -16.67
CA ILE A 539 14.34 18.06 -15.33
C ILE A 539 13.24 19.12 -15.43
N GLU A 540 13.35 20.01 -16.39
CA GLU A 540 12.35 21.05 -16.64
C GLU A 540 11.00 20.41 -17.00
N ARG A 541 9.94 20.96 -16.44
CA ARG A 541 8.58 20.47 -16.69
C ARG A 541 8.15 20.82 -18.10
N ILE A 542 8.31 19.86 -19.00
CA ILE A 542 7.83 19.94 -20.38
C ILE A 542 6.57 19.07 -20.50
N HIS A 543 5.49 19.63 -21.03
CA HIS A 543 4.34 18.82 -21.44
C HIS A 543 4.77 17.88 -22.57
N GLY A 544 4.40 16.58 -22.47
CA GLY A 544 4.80 15.57 -23.42
C GLY A 544 6.18 14.96 -23.18
N ASN A 545 6.83 15.22 -22.05
CA ASN A 545 8.03 14.58 -21.50
C ASN A 545 9.34 14.80 -22.27
N TRP A 546 9.36 14.83 -23.58
CA TRP A 546 10.55 15.08 -24.42
C TRP A 546 10.32 16.31 -25.31
N PRO A 547 11.32 17.18 -25.49
CA PRO A 547 11.18 18.40 -26.31
C PRO A 547 11.10 18.12 -27.83
N GLY A 548 11.56 16.93 -28.24
CA GLY A 548 11.57 16.48 -29.64
C GLY A 548 10.91 15.13 -29.83
N GLU A 549 11.47 14.29 -30.67
CA GLU A 549 11.03 12.90 -30.82
C GLU A 549 11.34 12.11 -29.56
N ILE A 550 10.47 11.14 -29.26
CA ILE A 550 10.68 10.22 -28.15
C ILE A 550 11.80 9.25 -28.55
N PRO A 551 12.85 9.06 -27.70
CA PRO A 551 13.93 8.14 -28.02
C PRO A 551 13.42 6.70 -28.25
N ALA A 552 13.99 6.01 -29.24
CA ALA A 552 13.81 4.58 -29.39
C ALA A 552 14.57 3.82 -28.30
N VAL A 553 14.08 2.66 -27.95
CA VAL A 553 14.74 1.73 -27.01
C VAL A 553 15.42 0.61 -27.79
N GLU A 554 16.71 0.46 -27.57
CA GLU A 554 17.57 -0.43 -28.33
C GLU A 554 18.07 -1.63 -27.53
N ARG A 555 17.92 -1.58 -26.17
CA ARG A 555 18.33 -2.62 -25.23
C ARG A 555 17.44 -2.70 -24.00
N TRP A 556 17.63 -3.73 -23.18
CA TRP A 556 16.87 -3.89 -21.95
C TRP A 556 17.27 -2.89 -20.84
N ALA A 557 16.52 -2.89 -19.72
CA ALA A 557 16.62 -1.85 -18.70
C ALA A 557 17.83 -1.98 -17.75
N TYR A 558 18.60 -3.09 -17.77
CA TYR A 558 19.51 -3.44 -16.69
C TYR A 558 20.96 -3.72 -17.14
N ASP A 559 21.45 -3.06 -18.16
CA ASP A 559 22.82 -3.20 -18.66
C ASP A 559 23.83 -2.42 -17.80
N TYR A 560 24.11 -2.96 -16.59
CA TYR A 560 25.11 -2.45 -15.67
C TYR A 560 26.38 -3.29 -15.69
N SER A 561 27.56 -2.61 -15.54
CA SER A 561 28.89 -3.22 -15.39
C SER A 561 29.20 -4.28 -16.45
N LYS A 562 28.83 -4.03 -17.70
CA LYS A 562 29.18 -4.93 -18.82
C LYS A 562 30.70 -4.89 -19.08
N PRO A 563 31.33 -6.06 -19.27
CA PRO A 563 32.74 -6.11 -19.68
C PRO A 563 33.00 -5.33 -20.96
N GLY A 564 34.03 -4.48 -20.95
CA GLY A 564 34.41 -3.68 -22.12
C GLY A 564 33.55 -2.45 -22.40
N ALA A 565 32.66 -2.09 -21.47
CA ALA A 565 31.95 -0.82 -21.52
C ALA A 565 32.78 0.31 -20.89
N ASP A 566 32.70 1.53 -21.46
CA ASP A 566 33.43 2.70 -20.96
C ASP A 566 32.89 3.18 -19.59
N GLU A 567 31.59 2.99 -19.35
CA GLU A 567 30.89 3.35 -18.12
C GLU A 567 30.27 2.11 -17.48
N ASP A 568 29.99 2.17 -16.17
CA ASP A 568 29.36 1.08 -15.41
C ASP A 568 27.83 0.97 -15.66
N PHE A 569 27.29 1.69 -16.63
CA PHE A 569 25.90 1.67 -17.06
C PHE A 569 25.78 1.97 -18.56
N ILE A 570 24.75 1.44 -19.20
CA ILE A 570 24.46 1.71 -20.60
C ILE A 570 22.98 2.07 -20.73
N PRO A 571 22.63 3.32 -21.09
CA PRO A 571 21.24 3.73 -21.28
C PRO A 571 20.48 2.87 -22.30
N GLN A 572 19.19 2.66 -22.08
CA GLN A 572 18.33 1.88 -22.97
C GLN A 572 18.29 2.39 -24.41
N THR A 573 18.66 3.64 -24.64
CA THR A 573 18.67 4.31 -25.96
C THR A 573 19.93 4.05 -26.78
N ILE A 574 20.94 3.38 -26.21
CA ILE A 574 22.19 3.08 -26.92
C ILE A 574 22.04 1.75 -27.66
N PRO A 575 22.30 1.72 -29.00
CA PRO A 575 22.23 0.48 -29.79
C PRO A 575 23.14 -0.63 -29.27
N LEU A 576 22.71 -1.87 -29.47
CA LEU A 576 23.58 -3.03 -29.25
C LEU A 576 24.76 -2.99 -30.21
N LYS A 577 25.97 -3.33 -29.74
CA LYS A 577 27.15 -3.52 -30.58
C LYS A 577 26.98 -4.78 -31.41
N GLU A 578 27.67 -4.86 -32.56
CA GLU A 578 27.66 -6.06 -33.40
C GLU A 578 28.14 -7.31 -32.60
N GLY A 579 27.33 -8.34 -32.56
CA GLY A 579 27.58 -9.56 -31.76
C GLY A 579 27.18 -9.46 -30.27
N GLU A 580 26.67 -8.33 -29.80
CA GLU A 580 26.16 -8.18 -28.44
C GLU A 580 24.74 -8.80 -28.32
N THR A 581 24.50 -9.62 -27.29
CA THR A 581 23.19 -10.23 -27.03
C THR A 581 22.48 -9.53 -25.89
N GLU A 582 21.16 -9.43 -25.95
CA GLU A 582 20.32 -9.08 -24.81
C GLU A 582 20.25 -10.26 -23.84
N HIS A 583 20.25 -9.99 -22.55
CA HIS A 583 20.18 -11.00 -21.49
C HIS A 583 18.78 -11.62 -21.30
#